data_44172eb83d0803268dc3f21c02873457
#
_entry.id   44172eb83d0803268dc3f21c02873457
#
_cell.length_a   1.000
_cell.length_b   1.000
_cell.length_c   1.000
_cell.angle_alpha   90.00
_cell.angle_beta   90.00
_cell.angle_gamma   90.00
#
_symmetry.space_group_name_H-M   'P 1'
#
loop_
_entity.id
_entity.type
_entity.pdbx_description
1 polymer ?
#
loop_
_entity_poly.entity_id
_entity_poly.type
_entity_poly.pdbx_seq_one_letter_code
_entity_poly.pdbx_strand_id
1 'polypeptide(L)'
;MSFVFRYRARVFSPLLVVLSALGGCAYVTPEQPRAPALPVLAKPAPFTAADAEFVQTLNTMDLAQIALAKSATTQAGRSDIALLGATIAKDMAAVQARLAKVATVHTLSLTDKPAPAEQKRIAWVQRAHGAVFDRRYIRYFASAYARIKPVLARQVATGTDPTVVAIARDVQTRLADYQAAMR
;
A
#
# COMPACT_ATOMS: atom_id res chain seq x y z
N MET A 1 -43.58 -22.54 -29.33
CA MET A 1 -44.37 -23.75 -28.96
C MET A 1 -44.87 -23.49 -27.57
N SER A 2 -46.17 -23.31 -27.47
CA SER A 2 -46.95 -23.00 -26.27
C SER A 2 -47.23 -24.29 -25.48
N PHE A 3 -47.22 -24.20 -24.14
CA PHE A 3 -48.10 -25.02 -23.34
C PHE A 3 -48.62 -24.28 -22.11
N VAL A 4 -49.88 -23.91 -22.21
CA VAL A 4 -50.77 -23.43 -21.16
C VAL A 4 -51.34 -24.63 -20.47
N PHE A 5 -51.32 -24.68 -19.14
CA PHE A 5 -52.24 -25.60 -18.42
C PHE A 5 -52.97 -24.84 -17.32
N ARG A 6 -54.24 -24.58 -17.62
CA ARG A 6 -55.28 -24.14 -16.66
C ARG A 6 -55.88 -25.37 -16.00
N TYR A 7 -56.11 -25.33 -14.68
CA TYR A 7 -57.19 -26.12 -14.11
C TYR A 7 -57.94 -25.39 -13.00
N ARG A 8 -59.24 -25.51 -13.11
CA ARG A 8 -60.35 -24.82 -12.43
C ARG A 8 -60.72 -25.43 -11.08
N ALA A 9 -61.07 -24.58 -10.13
CA ALA A 9 -62.21 -24.50 -9.22
C ALA A 9 -62.89 -25.81 -8.71
N ARG A 10 -63.22 -25.80 -7.38
CA ARG A 10 -64.58 -26.02 -6.81
C ARG A 10 -64.46 -25.90 -5.27
N VAL A 11 -65.02 -24.85 -4.73
CA VAL A 11 -66.14 -24.65 -3.82
C VAL A 11 -66.63 -25.89 -3.05
N PHE A 12 -66.57 -25.85 -1.73
CA PHE A 12 -67.64 -26.24 -0.80
C PHE A 12 -67.35 -25.76 0.60
N SER A 13 -68.27 -24.94 1.16
CA SER A 13 -68.46 -24.63 2.60
C SER A 13 -69.29 -25.76 3.23
N PRO A 14 -69.19 -26.04 4.50
CA PRO A 14 -70.02 -25.35 5.47
C PRO A 14 -69.40 -25.11 6.87
N LEU A 15 -69.75 -24.01 7.43
CA LEU A 15 -70.10 -23.58 8.77
C LEU A 15 -70.08 -24.67 9.86
N LEU A 16 -69.19 -24.52 10.86
CA LEU A 16 -69.43 -25.01 12.20
C LEU A 16 -68.83 -24.05 13.22
N VAL A 17 -69.68 -23.35 13.94
CA VAL A 17 -69.39 -22.54 15.09
C VAL A 17 -69.12 -23.41 16.26
N VAL A 18 -67.98 -23.32 16.90
CA VAL A 18 -67.75 -23.78 18.27
C VAL A 18 -67.02 -22.67 19.03
N LEU A 19 -67.77 -22.14 19.96
CA LEU A 19 -67.35 -21.21 21.00
C LEU A 19 -66.58 -22.01 22.04
N SER A 20 -65.32 -21.64 22.34
CA SER A 20 -64.62 -22.14 23.53
C SER A 20 -63.59 -21.12 24.02
N ALA A 21 -63.96 -20.43 25.04
CA ALA A 21 -63.21 -20.02 26.26
C ALA A 21 -61.70 -19.71 26.17
N LEU A 22 -61.38 -18.46 26.36
CA LEU A 22 -60.44 -17.86 27.30
C LEU A 22 -59.33 -18.76 27.84
N GLY A 23 -58.15 -18.60 27.27
CA GLY A 23 -56.87 -18.97 27.89
C GLY A 23 -55.85 -17.92 27.51
N GLY A 24 -55.75 -16.84 28.25
CA GLY A 24 -54.73 -15.82 28.07
C GLY A 24 -53.35 -16.36 28.50
N CYS A 25 -52.60 -16.92 27.57
CA CYS A 25 -51.19 -17.08 27.77
C CYS A 25 -50.52 -15.73 27.44
N ALA A 26 -50.14 -15.00 28.48
CA ALA A 26 -49.20 -13.90 28.31
C ALA A 26 -47.90 -14.48 27.74
N TYR A 27 -47.70 -14.33 26.42
CA TYR A 27 -46.41 -14.53 25.82
C TYR A 27 -45.48 -13.47 26.38
N VAL A 28 -44.66 -13.85 27.38
CA VAL A 28 -43.48 -13.09 27.74
C VAL A 28 -42.51 -13.28 26.58
N THR A 29 -42.50 -12.30 25.69
CA THR A 29 -41.43 -12.22 24.68
C THR A 29 -40.11 -12.15 25.41
N PRO A 30 -39.19 -13.13 25.26
CA PRO A 30 -37.86 -12.99 25.83
C PRO A 30 -37.23 -11.71 25.30
N GLU A 31 -36.83 -10.82 26.19
CA GLU A 31 -36.12 -9.61 25.82
C GLU A 31 -34.87 -10.04 25.02
N GLN A 32 -34.89 -9.76 23.72
CA GLN A 32 -33.82 -10.15 22.84
C GLN A 32 -32.53 -9.46 23.30
N PRO A 33 -31.45 -10.19 23.65
CA PRO A 33 -30.23 -9.56 24.10
C PRO A 33 -29.83 -8.47 23.12
N ARG A 34 -29.61 -7.24 23.59
CA ARG A 34 -29.12 -6.16 22.75
C ARG A 34 -27.85 -6.66 22.06
N ALA A 35 -27.85 -6.67 20.73
CA ALA A 35 -26.65 -6.97 19.97
C ALA A 35 -25.51 -6.08 20.48
N PRO A 36 -24.31 -6.64 20.69
CA PRO A 36 -23.16 -5.84 21.09
C PRO A 36 -23.02 -4.65 20.13
N ALA A 37 -22.84 -3.46 20.67
CA ALA A 37 -22.61 -2.29 19.85
C ALA A 37 -21.42 -2.57 18.93
N LEU A 38 -21.64 -2.45 17.61
CA LEU A 38 -20.56 -2.58 16.65
C LEU A 38 -19.43 -1.62 17.04
N PRO A 39 -18.17 -2.07 17.01
CA PRO A 39 -17.05 -1.18 17.27
C PRO A 39 -17.19 0.06 16.38
N VAL A 40 -17.22 1.24 16.99
CA VAL A 40 -17.17 2.48 16.22
C VAL A 40 -15.86 2.45 15.45
N LEU A 41 -15.95 2.35 14.13
CA LEU A 41 -14.77 2.44 13.25
C LEU A 41 -14.08 3.74 13.58
N ALA A 42 -12.88 3.64 14.15
CA ALA A 42 -12.06 4.82 14.45
C ALA A 42 -11.89 5.62 13.16
N LYS A 43 -12.23 6.92 13.21
CA LYS A 43 -12.04 7.80 12.06
C LYS A 43 -10.57 7.69 11.63
N PRO A 44 -10.27 7.43 10.35
CA PRO A 44 -8.89 7.38 9.86
C PRO A 44 -8.13 8.62 10.33
N ALA A 45 -6.92 8.43 10.80
CA ALA A 45 -6.08 9.56 11.19
C ALA A 45 -5.88 10.49 9.97
N PRO A 46 -5.92 11.82 10.16
CA PRO A 46 -5.88 12.75 9.03
C PRO A 46 -4.51 12.69 8.35
N PHE A 47 -4.51 12.72 7.01
CA PHE A 47 -3.31 12.93 6.23
C PHE A 47 -2.82 14.37 6.43
N THR A 48 -1.55 14.54 6.80
CA THR A 48 -0.98 15.83 7.18
C THR A 48 -0.01 16.38 6.13
N ALA A 49 0.37 17.65 6.27
CA ALA A 49 1.42 18.25 5.43
C ALA A 49 2.77 17.50 5.57
N ALA A 50 3.08 16.98 6.75
CA ALA A 50 4.29 16.16 6.96
C ALA A 50 4.23 14.82 6.21
N ASP A 51 3.06 14.16 6.16
CA ASP A 51 2.87 12.95 5.34
C ASP A 51 3.03 13.28 3.85
N ALA A 52 2.50 14.42 3.39
CA ALA A 52 2.64 14.87 2.01
C ALA A 52 4.11 15.14 1.62
N GLU A 53 4.86 15.85 2.46
CA GLU A 53 6.29 16.10 2.27
C GLU A 53 7.08 14.80 2.21
N PHE A 54 6.77 13.86 3.11
CA PHE A 54 7.40 12.52 3.10
C PHE A 54 7.14 11.79 1.79
N VAL A 55 5.88 11.73 1.32
CA VAL A 55 5.50 11.06 0.07
C VAL A 55 6.25 11.66 -1.13
N GLN A 56 6.34 12.99 -1.23
CA GLN A 56 7.08 13.66 -2.30
C GLN A 56 8.60 13.39 -2.22
N THR A 57 9.16 13.41 -1.02
CA THR A 57 10.59 13.14 -0.78
C THR A 57 10.92 11.70 -1.17
N LEU A 58 10.12 10.73 -0.72
CA LEU A 58 10.32 9.32 -1.02
C LEU A 58 10.17 9.05 -2.52
N ASN A 59 9.15 9.63 -3.18
CA ASN A 59 8.97 9.51 -4.64
C ASN A 59 10.20 9.98 -5.41
N THR A 60 10.76 11.13 -5.04
CA THR A 60 11.96 11.67 -5.71
C THR A 60 13.17 10.76 -5.53
N MET A 61 13.34 10.18 -4.34
CA MET A 61 14.40 9.22 -4.07
C MET A 61 14.21 7.92 -4.87
N ASP A 62 13.00 7.37 -4.90
CA ASP A 62 12.70 6.12 -5.61
C ASP A 62 12.98 6.24 -7.10
N LEU A 63 12.60 7.36 -7.73
CA LEU A 63 12.91 7.64 -9.14
C LEU A 63 14.41 7.57 -9.42
N ALA A 64 15.22 8.15 -8.52
CA ALA A 64 16.67 8.13 -8.65
C ALA A 64 17.24 6.72 -8.47
N GLN A 65 16.74 5.98 -7.48
CA GLN A 65 17.17 4.61 -7.21
C GLN A 65 16.81 3.66 -8.35
N ILE A 66 15.58 3.74 -8.88
CA ILE A 66 15.14 2.92 -10.02
C ILE A 66 15.99 3.19 -11.26
N ALA A 67 16.27 4.47 -11.57
CA ALA A 67 17.08 4.84 -12.71
C ALA A 67 18.50 4.24 -12.63
N LEU A 68 19.12 4.30 -11.44
CA LEU A 68 20.46 3.77 -11.24
C LEU A 68 20.47 2.24 -11.12
N ALA A 69 19.48 1.65 -10.45
CA ALA A 69 19.36 0.22 -10.27
C ALA A 69 19.22 -0.51 -11.62
N LYS A 70 18.46 0.05 -12.57
CA LYS A 70 18.37 -0.48 -13.94
C LYS A 70 19.71 -0.51 -14.66
N SER A 71 20.60 0.45 -14.40
CA SER A 71 21.93 0.47 -15.03
C SER A 71 22.84 -0.64 -14.52
N ALA A 72 22.63 -1.13 -13.29
CA ALA A 72 23.45 -2.20 -12.74
C ALA A 72 23.35 -3.51 -13.51
N THR A 73 22.20 -3.79 -14.14
CA THR A 73 21.99 -5.02 -14.90
C THR A 73 22.92 -5.17 -16.12
N THR A 74 23.44 -4.06 -16.64
CA THR A 74 24.30 -4.03 -17.84
C THR A 74 25.70 -3.47 -17.59
N GLN A 75 25.90 -2.75 -16.49
CA GLN A 75 27.15 -2.03 -16.24
C GLN A 75 27.96 -2.60 -15.06
N ALA A 76 27.34 -3.38 -14.18
CA ALA A 76 28.03 -3.96 -13.04
C ALA A 76 29.10 -4.98 -13.48
N GLY A 77 30.23 -4.96 -12.79
CA GLY A 77 31.28 -5.96 -12.93
C GLY A 77 30.99 -7.22 -12.11
N ARG A 78 30.28 -7.08 -11.01
CA ARG A 78 29.88 -8.16 -10.11
C ARG A 78 28.45 -8.59 -10.43
N SER A 79 28.25 -9.90 -10.56
CA SER A 79 26.92 -10.46 -10.84
C SER A 79 25.91 -10.25 -9.71
N ASP A 80 26.37 -10.27 -8.45
CA ASP A 80 25.52 -9.99 -7.29
C ASP A 80 25.04 -8.53 -7.27
N ILE A 81 25.85 -7.56 -7.70
CA ILE A 81 25.43 -6.16 -7.86
C ILE A 81 24.41 -6.03 -8.99
N ALA A 82 24.58 -6.76 -10.09
CA ALA A 82 23.60 -6.77 -11.19
C ALA A 82 22.24 -7.32 -10.72
N LEU A 83 22.25 -8.46 -10.01
CA LEU A 83 21.04 -9.07 -9.43
C LEU A 83 20.37 -8.17 -8.39
N LEU A 84 21.17 -7.57 -7.51
CA LEU A 84 20.67 -6.61 -6.53
C LEU A 84 20.04 -5.40 -7.20
N GLY A 85 20.63 -4.89 -8.28
CA GLY A 85 20.06 -3.82 -9.10
C GLY A 85 18.68 -4.18 -9.66
N ALA A 86 18.54 -5.39 -10.22
CA ALA A 86 17.23 -5.86 -10.69
C ALA A 86 16.19 -5.91 -9.56
N THR A 87 16.60 -6.41 -8.39
CA THR A 87 15.73 -6.47 -7.19
C THR A 87 15.31 -5.07 -6.74
N ILE A 88 16.25 -4.14 -6.57
CA ILE A 88 15.97 -2.75 -6.19
C ILE A 88 15.03 -2.08 -7.19
N ALA A 89 15.27 -2.25 -8.49
CA ALA A 89 14.42 -1.64 -9.52
C ALA A 89 12.97 -2.14 -9.42
N LYS A 90 12.77 -3.43 -9.20
CA LYS A 90 11.45 -4.04 -9.02
C LYS A 90 10.76 -3.55 -7.75
N ASP A 91 11.46 -3.59 -6.64
CA ASP A 91 10.90 -3.27 -5.33
C ASP A 91 10.55 -1.78 -5.21
N MET A 92 11.43 -0.90 -5.68
CA MET A 92 11.16 0.54 -5.68
C MET A 92 10.06 0.93 -6.65
N ALA A 93 9.90 0.24 -7.78
CA ALA A 93 8.74 0.42 -8.65
C ALA A 93 7.42 0.04 -7.95
N ALA A 94 7.43 -1.01 -7.13
CA ALA A 94 6.26 -1.37 -6.32
C ALA A 94 5.95 -0.33 -5.25
N VAL A 95 6.98 0.24 -4.61
CA VAL A 95 6.81 1.37 -3.66
C VAL A 95 6.23 2.57 -4.39
N GLN A 96 6.75 2.92 -5.57
CA GLN A 96 6.26 4.04 -6.39
C GLN A 96 4.79 3.88 -6.76
N ALA A 97 4.34 2.68 -7.11
CA ALA A 97 2.93 2.42 -7.38
C ALA A 97 2.04 2.65 -6.14
N ARG A 98 2.54 2.37 -4.93
CA ARG A 98 1.84 2.66 -3.67
C ARG A 98 1.80 4.17 -3.39
N LEU A 99 2.90 4.87 -3.62
CA LEU A 99 2.96 6.34 -3.47
C LEU A 99 2.00 7.04 -4.45
N ALA A 100 1.91 6.57 -5.69
CA ALA A 100 0.96 7.08 -6.66
C ALA A 100 -0.50 6.93 -6.22
N LYS A 101 -0.85 5.80 -5.58
CA LYS A 101 -2.19 5.61 -5.00
C LYS A 101 -2.47 6.60 -3.86
N VAL A 102 -1.52 6.79 -2.95
CA VAL A 102 -1.62 7.79 -1.87
C VAL A 102 -1.79 9.19 -2.48
N ALA A 103 -0.97 9.53 -3.47
CA ALA A 103 -1.05 10.83 -4.14
C ALA A 103 -2.42 11.07 -4.80
N THR A 104 -2.98 10.05 -5.45
CA THR A 104 -4.33 10.14 -6.04
C THR A 104 -5.40 10.38 -4.98
N VAL A 105 -5.37 9.66 -3.87
CA VAL A 105 -6.35 9.80 -2.78
C VAL A 105 -6.30 11.20 -2.15
N HIS A 106 -5.10 11.77 -2.01
CA HIS A 106 -4.88 13.05 -1.33
C HIS A 106 -4.62 14.22 -2.29
N THR A 107 -4.84 14.03 -3.59
CA THR A 107 -4.68 15.06 -4.64
C THR A 107 -3.30 15.70 -4.63
N LEU A 108 -2.24 14.89 -4.42
CA LEU A 108 -0.86 15.34 -4.43
C LEU A 108 -0.26 15.24 -5.83
N SER A 109 0.49 16.27 -6.22
CA SER A 109 1.33 16.21 -7.41
C SER A 109 2.66 15.54 -7.08
N LEU A 110 3.00 14.47 -7.79
CA LEU A 110 4.31 13.83 -7.73
C LEU A 110 5.10 14.18 -8.98
N THR A 111 6.42 14.39 -8.81
CA THR A 111 7.32 14.52 -9.95
C THR A 111 7.54 13.18 -10.65
N ASP A 112 7.77 13.21 -11.95
CA ASP A 112 8.12 12.05 -12.79
C ASP A 112 9.64 11.90 -13.02
N LYS A 113 10.44 12.83 -12.50
CA LYS A 113 11.89 12.86 -12.67
C LYS A 113 12.62 13.07 -11.34
N PRO A 114 13.82 12.48 -11.19
CA PRO A 114 14.70 12.79 -10.07
C PRO A 114 15.07 14.28 -10.05
N ALA A 115 15.38 14.81 -8.86
CA ALA A 115 15.87 16.18 -8.74
C ALA A 115 17.13 16.42 -9.61
N PRO A 116 17.37 17.64 -10.14
CA PRO A 116 18.48 17.91 -11.04
C PRO A 116 19.87 17.53 -10.49
N ALA A 117 20.07 17.72 -9.18
CA ALA A 117 21.31 17.30 -8.51
C ALA A 117 21.49 15.78 -8.51
N GLU A 118 20.40 15.03 -8.32
CA GLU A 118 20.44 13.57 -8.37
C GLU A 118 20.63 13.07 -9.80
N GLN A 119 20.04 13.70 -10.81
CA GLN A 119 20.29 13.37 -12.22
C GLN A 119 21.77 13.44 -12.56
N LYS A 120 22.49 14.49 -12.10
CA LYS A 120 23.94 14.63 -12.28
C LYS A 120 24.72 13.49 -11.61
N ARG A 121 24.32 13.09 -10.41
CA ARG A 121 24.95 11.99 -9.67
C ARG A 121 24.72 10.64 -10.36
N ILE A 122 23.49 10.40 -10.82
CA ILE A 122 23.13 9.19 -11.57
C ILE A 122 23.98 9.12 -12.83
N ALA A 123 24.02 10.19 -13.64
CA ALA A 123 24.80 10.25 -14.86
C ALA A 123 26.31 10.04 -14.60
N TRP A 124 26.83 10.51 -13.47
CA TRP A 124 28.23 10.24 -13.11
C TRP A 124 28.50 8.76 -12.81
N VAL A 125 27.58 8.07 -12.15
CA VAL A 125 27.69 6.61 -11.91
C VAL A 125 27.56 5.85 -13.22
N GLN A 126 26.58 6.19 -14.04
CA GLN A 126 26.25 5.53 -15.31
C GLN A 126 27.34 5.64 -16.38
N ARG A 127 28.28 6.58 -16.25
CA ARG A 127 29.45 6.66 -17.15
C ARG A 127 30.53 5.61 -16.87
N ALA A 128 30.38 4.84 -15.79
CA ALA A 128 31.32 3.81 -15.40
C ALA A 128 30.81 2.41 -15.78
N HIS A 129 31.75 1.46 -15.92
CA HIS A 129 31.48 0.06 -16.13
C HIS A 129 32.35 -0.81 -15.23
N GLY A 130 31.95 -2.07 -15.03
CA GLY A 130 32.70 -3.06 -14.28
C GLY A 130 32.97 -2.62 -12.84
N ALA A 131 34.14 -2.93 -12.30
CA ALA A 131 34.51 -2.64 -10.91
C ALA A 131 34.45 -1.12 -10.57
N VAL A 132 34.59 -0.23 -11.55
CA VAL A 132 34.46 1.22 -11.30
C VAL A 132 32.99 1.57 -11.09
N PHE A 133 32.09 1.00 -11.87
CA PHE A 133 30.64 1.14 -11.68
C PHE A 133 30.25 0.62 -10.29
N ASP A 134 30.65 -0.59 -9.93
CA ASP A 134 30.30 -1.20 -8.64
C ASP A 134 30.67 -0.31 -7.45
N ARG A 135 31.88 0.23 -7.43
CA ARG A 135 32.32 1.14 -6.36
C ARG A 135 31.51 2.42 -6.31
N ARG A 136 31.16 3.00 -7.46
CA ARG A 136 30.33 4.22 -7.53
C ARG A 136 28.89 3.94 -7.12
N TYR A 137 28.35 2.82 -7.56
CA TYR A 137 27.00 2.34 -7.24
C TYR A 137 26.83 2.15 -5.74
N ILE A 138 27.70 1.36 -5.11
CA ILE A 138 27.67 1.11 -3.66
C ILE A 138 27.78 2.43 -2.88
N ARG A 139 28.71 3.30 -3.27
CA ARG A 139 28.87 4.62 -2.62
C ARG A 139 27.63 5.50 -2.75
N TYR A 140 26.99 5.50 -3.91
CA TYR A 140 25.75 6.23 -4.13
C TYR A 140 24.65 5.76 -3.20
N PHE A 141 24.40 4.44 -3.16
CA PHE A 141 23.35 3.87 -2.30
C PHE A 141 23.64 4.06 -0.82
N ALA A 142 24.87 3.89 -0.37
CA ALA A 142 25.27 4.15 1.02
C ALA A 142 24.96 5.62 1.42
N SER A 143 25.32 6.57 0.56
CA SER A 143 25.04 8.00 0.78
C SER A 143 23.54 8.30 0.74
N ALA A 144 22.78 7.74 -0.21
CA ALA A 144 21.34 7.94 -0.32
C ALA A 144 20.62 7.38 0.90
N TYR A 145 21.01 6.16 1.35
CA TYR A 145 20.46 5.55 2.54
C TYR A 145 20.73 6.37 3.81
N ALA A 146 21.97 6.85 4.00
CA ALA A 146 22.30 7.70 5.14
C ALA A 146 21.44 8.97 5.24
N ARG A 147 21.07 9.56 4.10
CA ARG A 147 20.22 10.76 4.05
C ARG A 147 18.76 10.44 4.36
N ILE A 148 18.23 9.33 3.85
CA ILE A 148 16.80 9.03 3.99
C ILE A 148 16.46 8.34 5.32
N LYS A 149 17.41 7.65 5.94
CA LYS A 149 17.22 6.91 7.19
C LYS A 149 16.53 7.74 8.29
N PRO A 150 16.99 8.97 8.64
CA PRO A 150 16.31 9.77 9.65
C PRO A 150 14.91 10.23 9.23
N VAL A 151 14.65 10.43 7.93
CA VAL A 151 13.34 10.81 7.40
C VAL A 151 12.36 9.64 7.56
N LEU A 152 12.79 8.42 7.20
CA LEU A 152 12.00 7.20 7.41
C LEU A 152 11.70 6.97 8.88
N ALA A 153 12.71 7.09 9.75
CA ALA A 153 12.54 6.89 11.19
C ALA A 153 11.54 7.90 11.78
N ARG A 154 11.61 9.18 11.38
CA ARG A 154 10.65 10.20 11.79
C ARG A 154 9.25 9.85 11.33
N GLN A 155 9.05 9.48 10.05
CA GLN A 155 7.74 9.13 9.52
C GLN A 155 7.14 7.90 10.24
N VAL A 156 7.95 6.91 10.58
CA VAL A 156 7.50 5.74 11.34
C VAL A 156 7.09 6.11 12.76
N ALA A 157 7.75 7.07 13.39
CA ALA A 157 7.50 7.48 14.78
C ALA A 157 6.34 8.48 14.91
N THR A 158 6.19 9.40 13.97
CA THR A 158 5.28 10.55 14.09
C THR A 158 4.28 10.70 12.96
N GLY A 159 4.35 9.87 11.92
CA GLY A 159 3.40 9.88 10.81
C GLY A 159 1.99 9.54 11.28
N THR A 160 0.99 10.21 10.71
CA THR A 160 -0.40 10.07 11.09
C THR A 160 -1.20 9.17 10.15
N ASP A 161 -0.89 9.18 8.86
CA ASP A 161 -1.56 8.29 7.90
C ASP A 161 -0.99 6.87 7.98
N PRO A 162 -1.82 5.86 8.31
CA PRO A 162 -1.35 4.48 8.51
C PRO A 162 -0.77 3.86 7.24
N THR A 163 -1.24 4.27 6.05
CA THR A 163 -0.73 3.77 4.76
C THR A 163 0.67 4.30 4.51
N VAL A 164 0.89 5.59 4.77
CA VAL A 164 2.19 6.24 4.61
C VAL A 164 3.21 5.69 5.61
N VAL A 165 2.80 5.47 6.87
CA VAL A 165 3.63 4.84 7.90
C VAL A 165 4.02 3.41 7.51
N ALA A 166 3.07 2.63 6.95
CA ALA A 166 3.36 1.27 6.48
C ALA A 166 4.35 1.26 5.29
N ILE A 167 4.26 2.24 4.37
CA ILE A 167 5.23 2.41 3.30
C ILE A 167 6.61 2.74 3.88
N ALA A 168 6.69 3.66 4.84
CA ALA A 168 7.96 4.04 5.46
C ALA A 168 8.66 2.87 6.15
N ARG A 169 7.92 2.01 6.86
CA ARG A 169 8.46 0.79 7.50
C ARG A 169 8.98 -0.21 6.48
N ASP A 170 8.21 -0.48 5.43
CA ASP A 170 8.60 -1.40 4.35
C ASP A 170 9.89 -0.93 3.68
N VAL A 171 9.96 0.35 3.30
CA VAL A 171 11.16 0.94 2.69
C VAL A 171 12.35 0.90 3.65
N GLN A 172 12.15 1.19 4.94
CA GLN A 172 13.22 1.12 5.94
C GLN A 172 13.84 -0.28 6.01
N THR A 173 13.02 -1.33 6.01
CA THR A 173 13.48 -2.73 6.01
C THR A 173 14.25 -3.05 4.74
N ARG A 174 13.68 -2.75 3.55
CA ARG A 174 14.33 -3.03 2.26
C ARG A 174 15.68 -2.35 2.11
N LEU A 175 15.78 -1.07 2.50
CA LEU A 175 17.05 -0.35 2.42
C LEU A 175 18.13 -0.93 3.35
N ALA A 176 17.75 -1.47 4.51
CA ALA A 176 18.67 -2.17 5.38
C ALA A 176 19.17 -3.47 4.74
N ASP A 177 18.27 -4.24 4.11
CA ASP A 177 18.62 -5.48 3.40
C ASP A 177 19.54 -5.20 2.21
N TYR A 178 19.27 -4.16 1.41
CA TYR A 178 20.14 -3.77 0.30
C TYR A 178 21.51 -3.32 0.80
N GLN A 179 21.57 -2.59 1.90
CA GLN A 179 22.84 -2.17 2.47
C GLN A 179 23.66 -3.37 2.98
N ALA A 180 23.01 -4.39 3.54
CA ALA A 180 23.65 -5.62 3.93
C ALA A 180 24.20 -6.40 2.72
N ALA A 181 23.42 -6.49 1.63
CA ALA A 181 23.82 -7.17 0.39
C ALA A 181 24.95 -6.46 -0.38
N MET A 182 25.18 -5.17 -0.14
CA MET A 182 26.26 -4.40 -0.79
C MET A 182 27.62 -4.50 -0.07
N ARG A 183 27.71 -5.19 1.04
CA ARG A 183 28.97 -5.37 1.81
C ARG A 183 29.79 -6.52 1.23
#